data_a46d2619a26cd504f49acf271d9e0309
#
_entry.id   a46d2619a26cd504f49acf271d9e0309
#
_cell.length_a   1.000
_cell.length_b   1.000
_cell.length_c   1.000
_cell.angle_alpha   90.00
_cell.angle_beta   90.00
_cell.angle_gamma   90.00
#
_symmetry.space_group_name_H-M   'P 1'
#
loop_
_entity.id
_entity.type
_entity.pdbx_description
1 polymer ?
#
loop_
_entity_poly.entity_id
_entity_poly.type
_entity_poly.pdbx_seq_one_letter_code
_entity_poly.pdbx_strand_id
1 'polypeptide(L)'
;LALTLRQAKLGADHPDVIRSLIDLGGAYLKQDRLDEAMAMLKDALAKAEAVLGEQHPYTFEALNGLADVYVAQNRLTAGVELKRRGFLRRSAFLDRMLWVTGENAREGYMRLHRPEFMSYLQLLALVGGPGSARLGLEASMHRKGLLLKITSEIQQIGRMTKNPKLASLANELRVARESLAKLT
;
A
#
# COMPACT_ATOMS: atom_id res chain seq x y z
N LEU A 1 28.34 -0.58 -8.81
CA LEU A 1 28.81 0.55 -9.62
C LEU A 1 27.76 1.66 -9.76
N ALA A 2 26.51 1.35 -10.20
CA ALA A 2 25.48 2.37 -10.39
C ALA A 2 25.07 3.06 -9.08
N LEU A 3 24.86 2.30 -8.00
CA LEU A 3 24.52 2.83 -6.69
C LEU A 3 25.64 3.74 -6.16
N THR A 4 26.89 3.31 -6.22
CA THR A 4 28.06 4.07 -5.74
C THR A 4 28.22 5.40 -6.49
N LEU A 5 28.01 5.39 -7.81
CA LEU A 5 28.05 6.60 -8.62
C LEU A 5 26.90 7.57 -8.27
N ARG A 6 25.69 7.05 -8.03
CA ARG A 6 24.56 7.88 -7.60
C ARG A 6 24.81 8.50 -6.24
N GLN A 7 25.31 7.72 -5.27
CA GLN A 7 25.65 8.22 -3.94
C GLN A 7 26.71 9.33 -4.00
N ALA A 8 27.75 9.16 -4.83
CA ALA A 8 28.82 10.16 -4.99
C ALA A 8 28.31 11.47 -5.65
N LYS A 9 27.35 11.38 -6.59
CA LYS A 9 26.86 12.55 -7.32
C LYS A 9 25.69 13.26 -6.64
N LEU A 10 24.79 12.52 -6.01
CA LEU A 10 23.53 13.05 -5.50
C LEU A 10 23.47 13.12 -3.98
N GLY A 11 24.42 12.48 -3.30
CA GLY A 11 24.40 12.29 -1.85
C GLY A 11 23.70 10.99 -1.44
N ALA A 12 24.06 10.50 -0.25
CA ALA A 12 23.61 9.19 0.23
C ALA A 12 22.11 9.08 0.51
N ASP A 13 21.44 10.21 0.73
CA ASP A 13 20.04 10.28 1.14
C ASP A 13 19.10 10.75 0.02
N HIS A 14 19.62 10.89 -1.21
CA HIS A 14 18.81 11.30 -2.34
C HIS A 14 17.75 10.25 -2.70
N PRO A 15 16.52 10.64 -3.10
CA PRO A 15 15.45 9.70 -3.44
C PRO A 15 15.84 8.62 -4.46
N ASP A 16 16.66 8.97 -5.47
CA ASP A 16 17.14 8.02 -6.48
C ASP A 16 18.14 6.99 -5.90
N VAL A 17 18.87 7.36 -4.83
CA VAL A 17 19.73 6.43 -4.10
C VAL A 17 18.87 5.46 -3.29
N ILE A 18 17.85 5.97 -2.60
CA ILE A 18 16.87 5.15 -1.87
C ILE A 18 16.19 4.17 -2.82
N ARG A 19 15.76 4.62 -3.98
CA ARG A 19 15.18 3.76 -5.03
C ARG A 19 16.15 2.67 -5.46
N SER A 20 17.42 3.02 -5.69
CA SER A 20 18.46 2.05 -6.08
C SER A 20 18.73 0.99 -5.02
N LEU A 21 18.64 1.37 -3.73
CA LEU A 21 18.76 0.42 -2.61
C LEU A 21 17.58 -0.56 -2.59
N ILE A 22 16.36 -0.10 -2.84
CA ILE A 22 15.15 -0.94 -2.94
C ILE A 22 15.30 -1.92 -4.10
N ASP A 23 15.66 -1.43 -5.28
CA ASP A 23 15.82 -2.25 -6.49
C ASP A 23 16.91 -3.32 -6.30
N LEU A 24 18.04 -2.95 -5.68
CA LEU A 24 19.13 -3.87 -5.38
C LEU A 24 18.73 -4.91 -4.33
N GLY A 25 18.03 -4.49 -3.28
CA GLY A 25 17.49 -5.41 -2.27
C GLY A 25 16.53 -6.43 -2.88
N GLY A 26 15.63 -5.98 -3.77
CA GLY A 26 14.74 -6.87 -4.54
C GLY A 26 15.49 -7.83 -5.48
N ALA A 27 16.59 -7.37 -6.09
CA ALA A 27 17.43 -8.21 -6.93
C ALA A 27 18.15 -9.29 -6.10
N TYR A 28 18.69 -8.96 -4.93
CA TYR A 28 19.30 -9.92 -4.02
C TYR A 28 18.30 -10.95 -3.51
N LEU A 29 17.08 -10.52 -3.15
CA LEU A 29 16.02 -11.44 -2.74
C LEU A 29 15.71 -12.49 -3.82
N LYS A 30 15.62 -12.06 -5.09
CA LYS A 30 15.42 -12.99 -6.23
C LYS A 30 16.57 -13.96 -6.46
N GLN A 31 17.76 -13.63 -5.97
CA GLN A 31 18.96 -14.49 -6.02
C GLN A 31 19.13 -15.34 -4.76
N ASP A 32 18.16 -15.33 -3.84
CA ASP A 32 18.20 -15.99 -2.52
C ASP A 32 19.35 -15.50 -1.62
N ARG A 33 19.86 -14.28 -1.88
CA ARG A 33 20.90 -13.61 -1.11
C ARG A 33 20.24 -12.77 -0.01
N LEU A 34 19.68 -13.47 0.98
CA LEU A 34 18.75 -12.89 1.95
C LEU A 34 19.39 -11.87 2.88
N ASP A 35 20.65 -12.05 3.27
CA ASP A 35 21.35 -11.13 4.18
C ASP A 35 21.69 -9.81 3.49
N GLU A 36 22.13 -9.87 2.23
CA GLU A 36 22.39 -8.67 1.44
C GLU A 36 21.07 -7.95 1.10
N ALA A 37 20.03 -8.69 0.75
CA ALA A 37 18.69 -8.12 0.54
C ALA A 37 18.21 -7.38 1.80
N MET A 38 18.36 -7.99 2.96
CA MET A 38 17.98 -7.40 4.25
C MET A 38 18.76 -6.12 4.54
N ALA A 39 20.07 -6.13 4.32
CA ALA A 39 20.91 -4.96 4.55
C ALA A 39 20.49 -3.77 3.68
N MET A 40 20.29 -4.01 2.36
CA MET A 40 19.87 -2.96 1.43
C MET A 40 18.49 -2.41 1.75
N LEU A 41 17.52 -3.28 2.05
CA LEU A 41 16.15 -2.86 2.33
C LEU A 41 15.99 -2.17 3.69
N LYS A 42 16.79 -2.53 4.69
CA LYS A 42 16.84 -1.81 5.98
C LYS A 42 17.41 -0.40 5.82
N ASP A 43 18.51 -0.27 5.08
CA ASP A 43 19.10 1.06 4.80
C ASP A 43 18.12 1.92 4.00
N ALA A 44 17.49 1.34 2.94
CA ALA A 44 16.47 2.02 2.16
C ALA A 44 15.29 2.49 3.02
N LEU A 45 14.78 1.63 3.92
CA LEU A 45 13.66 1.96 4.79
C LEU A 45 14.00 3.10 5.76
N ALA A 46 15.17 3.02 6.42
CA ALA A 46 15.63 4.05 7.35
C ALA A 46 15.75 5.42 6.65
N LYS A 47 16.38 5.44 5.47
CA LYS A 47 16.54 6.67 4.68
C LYS A 47 15.19 7.19 4.15
N ALA A 48 14.33 6.31 3.65
CA ALA A 48 13.00 6.69 3.17
C ALA A 48 12.14 7.29 4.29
N GLU A 49 12.13 6.70 5.48
CA GLU A 49 11.41 7.22 6.64
C GLU A 49 11.95 8.59 7.08
N ALA A 50 13.27 8.77 7.11
CA ALA A 50 13.91 10.00 7.56
C ALA A 50 13.75 11.16 6.57
N VAL A 51 13.86 10.91 5.26
CA VAL A 51 13.94 11.96 4.24
C VAL A 51 12.61 12.19 3.54
N LEU A 52 11.89 11.11 3.22
CA LEU A 52 10.66 11.15 2.43
C LEU A 52 9.40 11.04 3.30
N GLY A 53 9.56 10.54 4.52
CA GLY A 53 8.48 10.33 5.47
C GLY A 53 7.81 8.95 5.35
N GLU A 54 7.05 8.62 6.39
CA GLU A 54 6.45 7.30 6.57
C GLU A 54 5.41 6.91 5.51
N GLN A 55 4.91 7.88 4.75
CA GLN A 55 3.81 7.69 3.79
C GLN A 55 4.26 7.79 2.34
N HIS A 56 5.56 7.93 2.12
CA HIS A 56 6.10 7.96 0.78
C HIS A 56 6.04 6.57 0.12
N PRO A 57 5.79 6.46 -1.20
CA PRO A 57 5.76 5.18 -1.92
C PRO A 57 7.01 4.32 -1.68
N TYR A 58 8.21 4.91 -1.68
CA TYR A 58 9.46 4.18 -1.42
C TYR A 58 9.53 3.59 -0.01
N THR A 59 8.93 4.25 1.00
CA THR A 59 8.82 3.68 2.34
C THR A 59 7.95 2.42 2.35
N PHE A 60 6.84 2.44 1.60
CA PHE A 60 6.00 1.24 1.44
C PHE A 60 6.69 0.13 0.67
N GLU A 61 7.43 0.46 -0.40
CA GLU A 61 8.18 -0.52 -1.19
C GLU A 61 9.28 -1.17 -0.35
N ALA A 62 10.05 -0.40 0.42
CA ALA A 62 11.07 -0.92 1.32
C ALA A 62 10.49 -1.82 2.42
N LEU A 63 9.36 -1.44 3.03
CA LEU A 63 8.63 -2.26 4.01
C LEU A 63 8.19 -3.59 3.41
N ASN A 64 7.61 -3.57 2.22
CA ASN A 64 7.16 -4.78 1.54
C ASN A 64 8.33 -5.70 1.18
N GLY A 65 9.40 -5.15 0.60
CA GLY A 65 10.60 -5.92 0.28
C GLY A 65 11.22 -6.57 1.52
N LEU A 66 11.32 -5.81 2.63
CA LEU A 66 11.83 -6.35 3.89
C LEU A 66 10.92 -7.45 4.46
N ALA A 67 9.60 -7.30 4.35
CA ALA A 67 8.66 -8.34 4.73
C ALA A 67 8.86 -9.62 3.91
N ASP A 68 9.09 -9.49 2.61
CA ASP A 68 9.32 -10.63 1.72
C ASP A 68 10.66 -11.34 2.05
N VAL A 69 11.70 -10.61 2.48
CA VAL A 69 12.93 -11.21 2.99
C VAL A 69 12.66 -12.03 4.25
N TYR A 70 11.86 -11.50 5.20
CA TYR A 70 11.53 -12.27 6.40
C TYR A 70 10.70 -13.53 6.09
N VAL A 71 9.80 -13.44 5.09
CA VAL A 71 9.05 -14.62 4.62
C VAL A 71 9.99 -15.66 4.02
N ALA A 72 10.95 -15.25 3.18
CA ALA A 72 11.96 -16.14 2.60
C ALA A 72 12.85 -16.80 3.68
N GLN A 73 13.12 -16.11 4.79
CA GLN A 73 13.80 -16.67 5.97
C GLN A 73 12.90 -17.54 6.86
N ASN A 74 11.68 -17.85 6.43
CA ASN A 74 10.66 -18.55 7.23
C ASN A 74 10.29 -17.84 8.56
N ARG A 75 10.51 -16.53 8.65
CA ARG A 75 10.16 -15.69 9.79
C ARG A 75 8.79 -15.02 9.55
N LEU A 76 7.78 -15.87 9.41
CA LEU A 76 6.45 -15.47 8.91
C LEU A 76 5.77 -14.40 9.76
N THR A 77 5.87 -14.48 11.11
CA THR A 77 5.28 -13.50 12.03
C THR A 77 5.88 -12.11 11.86
N ALA A 78 7.20 -12.02 11.67
CA ALA A 78 7.88 -10.75 11.39
C ALA A 78 7.45 -10.17 10.02
N GLY A 79 7.31 -11.03 9.02
CA GLY A 79 6.77 -10.65 7.72
C GLY A 79 5.35 -10.10 7.80
N VAL A 80 4.47 -10.77 8.58
CA VAL A 80 3.09 -10.31 8.83
C VAL A 80 3.07 -8.91 9.45
N GLU A 81 3.89 -8.66 10.46
CA GLU A 81 3.91 -7.35 11.15
C GLU A 81 4.36 -6.23 10.22
N LEU A 82 5.37 -6.46 9.38
CA LEU A 82 5.81 -5.46 8.40
C LEU A 82 4.76 -5.20 7.32
N LYS A 83 4.12 -6.24 6.78
CA LYS A 83 3.03 -6.06 5.80
C LYS A 83 1.83 -5.36 6.42
N ARG A 84 1.49 -5.67 7.68
CA ARG A 84 0.45 -4.97 8.44
C ARG A 84 0.78 -3.49 8.61
N ARG A 85 2.00 -3.17 9.01
CA ARG A 85 2.48 -1.78 9.15
C ARG A 85 2.37 -1.01 7.83
N GLY A 86 2.81 -1.61 6.73
CA GLY A 86 2.70 -1.04 5.38
C GLY A 86 1.25 -0.83 4.96
N PHE A 87 0.38 -1.80 5.21
CA PHE A 87 -1.06 -1.71 4.93
C PHE A 87 -1.74 -0.57 5.71
N LEU A 88 -1.50 -0.47 7.01
CA LEU A 88 -2.12 0.56 7.85
C LEU A 88 -1.64 1.97 7.47
N ARG A 89 -0.34 2.16 7.22
CA ARG A 89 0.21 3.45 6.77
C ARG A 89 -0.36 3.86 5.41
N ARG A 90 -0.48 2.93 4.48
CA ARG A 90 -1.07 3.19 3.16
C ARG A 90 -2.56 3.50 3.25
N SER A 91 -3.29 2.82 4.11
CA SER A 91 -4.71 3.10 4.35
C SER A 91 -4.90 4.51 4.91
N ALA A 92 -4.08 4.92 5.88
CA ALA A 92 -4.11 6.27 6.43
C ALA A 92 -3.73 7.36 5.39
N PHE A 93 -2.81 7.06 4.48
CA PHE A 93 -2.50 7.93 3.34
C PHE A 93 -3.72 8.07 2.41
N LEU A 94 -4.35 6.96 2.05
CA LEU A 94 -5.55 6.97 1.22
C LEU A 94 -6.70 7.74 1.87
N ASP A 95 -6.94 7.56 3.15
CA ASP A 95 -7.96 8.30 3.89
C ASP A 95 -7.80 9.82 3.76
N ARG A 96 -6.56 10.31 3.77
CA ARG A 96 -6.29 11.75 3.60
C ARG A 96 -6.41 12.20 2.13
N MET A 97 -5.97 11.38 1.19
CA MET A 97 -6.06 11.67 -0.25
C MET A 97 -7.49 11.66 -0.77
N LEU A 98 -8.44 11.04 -0.05
CA LEU A 98 -9.86 10.99 -0.40
C LEU A 98 -10.48 12.38 -0.62
N TRP A 99 -10.01 13.39 0.11
CA TRP A 99 -10.53 14.75 0.04
C TRP A 99 -10.00 15.58 -1.15
N VAL A 100 -8.83 15.19 -1.69
CA VAL A 100 -8.09 16.00 -2.67
C VAL A 100 -8.14 15.40 -4.08
N THR A 101 -8.41 14.09 -4.21
CA THR A 101 -8.34 13.39 -5.50
C THR A 101 -9.70 12.93 -6.01
N GLY A 102 -9.88 12.98 -7.34
CA GLY A 102 -11.06 12.42 -8.01
C GLY A 102 -11.18 10.91 -7.82
N GLU A 103 -12.40 10.39 -7.99
CA GLU A 103 -12.73 8.97 -7.79
C GLU A 103 -11.87 8.04 -8.63
N ASN A 104 -11.66 8.37 -9.91
CA ASN A 104 -10.83 7.58 -10.82
C ASN A 104 -9.37 7.43 -10.35
N ALA A 105 -8.80 8.49 -9.77
CA ALA A 105 -7.45 8.45 -9.22
C ALA A 105 -7.36 7.52 -8.01
N ARG A 106 -8.36 7.54 -7.14
CA ARG A 106 -8.46 6.67 -5.95
C ARG A 106 -8.64 5.21 -6.34
N GLU A 107 -9.54 4.93 -7.27
CA GLU A 107 -9.75 3.58 -7.78
C GLU A 107 -8.50 3.06 -8.49
N GLY A 108 -7.86 3.88 -9.30
CA GLY A 108 -6.58 3.57 -9.94
C GLY A 108 -5.50 3.24 -8.91
N TYR A 109 -5.38 4.02 -7.83
CA TYR A 109 -4.44 3.76 -6.75
C TYR A 109 -4.74 2.43 -6.03
N MET A 110 -6.01 2.17 -5.71
CA MET A 110 -6.40 0.90 -5.08
C MET A 110 -6.15 -0.31 -5.98
N ARG A 111 -6.34 -0.17 -7.30
CA ARG A 111 -6.04 -1.21 -8.29
C ARG A 111 -4.54 -1.45 -8.38
N LEU A 112 -3.73 -0.40 -8.43
CA LEU A 112 -2.27 -0.49 -8.48
C LEU A 112 -1.69 -1.26 -7.29
N HIS A 113 -2.26 -1.05 -6.08
CA HIS A 113 -1.79 -1.67 -4.84
C HIS A 113 -2.57 -2.93 -4.42
N ARG A 114 -3.37 -3.49 -5.33
CA ARG A 114 -4.05 -4.76 -5.08
C ARG A 114 -3.07 -5.93 -4.87
N PRO A 115 -1.96 -6.06 -5.60
CA PRO A 115 -1.02 -7.16 -5.39
C PRO A 115 -0.45 -7.21 -3.98
N GLU A 116 -0.07 -6.07 -3.39
CA GLU A 116 0.48 -6.03 -2.03
C GLU A 116 -0.57 -6.40 -0.99
N PHE A 117 -1.80 -5.95 -1.17
CA PHE A 117 -2.90 -6.35 -0.30
C PHE A 117 -3.15 -7.86 -0.37
N MET A 118 -3.18 -8.44 -1.57
CA MET A 118 -3.33 -9.87 -1.76
C MET A 118 -2.16 -10.66 -1.17
N SER A 119 -0.92 -10.18 -1.35
CA SER A 119 0.27 -10.77 -0.73
C SER A 119 0.18 -10.77 0.81
N TYR A 120 -0.36 -9.72 1.42
CA TYR A 120 -0.61 -9.68 2.86
C TYR A 120 -1.65 -10.73 3.29
N LEU A 121 -2.78 -10.83 2.59
CA LEU A 121 -3.81 -11.84 2.90
C LEU A 121 -3.30 -13.27 2.71
N GLN A 122 -2.51 -13.53 1.65
CA GLN A 122 -1.88 -14.83 1.42
C GLN A 122 -0.92 -15.21 2.55
N LEU A 123 -0.12 -14.26 3.03
CA LEU A 123 0.78 -14.50 4.15
C LEU A 123 0.00 -14.80 5.44
N LEU A 124 -1.11 -14.10 5.70
CA LEU A 124 -1.99 -14.39 6.84
C LEU A 124 -2.61 -15.77 6.73
N ALA A 125 -3.01 -16.18 5.54
CA ALA A 125 -3.53 -17.52 5.29
C ALA A 125 -2.45 -18.61 5.52
N LEU A 126 -1.20 -18.34 5.12
CA LEU A 126 -0.07 -19.23 5.33
C LEU A 126 0.26 -19.42 6.81
N VAL A 127 0.26 -18.34 7.59
CA VAL A 127 0.49 -18.39 9.04
C VAL A 127 -0.66 -19.12 9.75
N GLY A 128 -1.88 -18.90 9.31
CA GLY A 128 -3.08 -19.53 9.83
C GLY A 128 -3.46 -19.09 11.26
N GLY A 129 -4.44 -19.76 11.81
CA GLY A 129 -4.92 -19.55 13.17
C GLY A 129 -5.85 -18.33 13.35
N PRO A 130 -6.50 -18.21 14.52
CA PRO A 130 -7.53 -17.20 14.77
C PRO A 130 -6.98 -15.75 14.73
N GLY A 131 -5.73 -15.54 15.12
CA GLY A 131 -5.07 -14.24 15.06
C GLY A 131 -4.92 -13.74 13.62
N SER A 132 -4.44 -14.58 12.73
CA SER A 132 -4.30 -14.27 11.30
C SER A 132 -5.64 -14.04 10.62
N ALA A 133 -6.65 -14.87 10.95
CA ALA A 133 -8.01 -14.70 10.45
C ALA A 133 -8.60 -13.34 10.87
N ARG A 134 -8.41 -12.92 12.12
CA ARG A 134 -8.83 -11.62 12.64
C ARG A 134 -8.15 -10.48 11.88
N LEU A 135 -6.83 -10.52 11.68
CA LEU A 135 -6.09 -9.51 10.95
C LEU A 135 -6.54 -9.41 9.49
N GLY A 136 -6.82 -10.54 8.84
CA GLY A 136 -7.35 -10.59 7.47
C GLY A 136 -8.75 -9.97 7.36
N LEU A 137 -9.60 -10.23 8.35
CA LEU A 137 -10.93 -9.62 8.43
C LEU A 137 -10.83 -8.11 8.66
N GLU A 138 -10.03 -7.66 9.63
CA GLU A 138 -9.77 -6.23 9.88
C GLU A 138 -9.29 -5.51 8.61
N ALA A 139 -8.30 -6.08 7.90
CA ALA A 139 -7.78 -5.51 6.67
C ALA A 139 -8.84 -5.42 5.55
N SER A 140 -9.68 -6.45 5.43
CA SER A 140 -10.76 -6.51 4.44
C SER A 140 -11.88 -5.50 4.77
N MET A 141 -12.24 -5.36 6.05
CA MET A 141 -13.21 -4.39 6.52
C MET A 141 -12.71 -2.95 6.34
N HIS A 142 -11.43 -2.68 6.62
CA HIS A 142 -10.82 -1.38 6.38
C HIS A 142 -10.91 -0.98 4.90
N ARG A 143 -10.63 -1.92 4.00
CA ARG A 143 -10.73 -1.68 2.56
C ARG A 143 -12.17 -1.46 2.10
N LYS A 144 -13.13 -2.24 2.62
CA LYS A 144 -14.57 -2.05 2.36
C LYS A 144 -15.09 -0.74 2.99
N GLY A 145 -14.68 -0.43 4.20
CA GLY A 145 -15.03 0.81 4.89
C GLY A 145 -14.59 2.05 4.12
N LEU A 146 -13.38 2.02 3.55
CA LEU A 146 -12.88 3.08 2.69
C LEU A 146 -13.78 3.29 1.47
N LEU A 147 -14.20 2.22 0.80
CA LEU A 147 -15.14 2.29 -0.34
C LEU A 147 -16.52 2.82 0.07
N LEU A 148 -17.03 2.40 1.23
CA LEU A 148 -18.32 2.87 1.75
C LEU A 148 -18.28 4.34 2.14
N LYS A 149 -17.18 4.81 2.75
CA LYS A 149 -16.96 6.21 3.10
C LYS A 149 -16.97 7.10 1.86
N ILE A 150 -16.23 6.72 0.81
CA ILE A 150 -16.25 7.41 -0.49
C ILE A 150 -17.68 7.51 -1.04
N THR A 151 -18.43 6.43 -1.00
CA THR A 151 -19.81 6.39 -1.51
C THR A 151 -20.72 7.32 -0.72
N SER A 152 -20.64 7.31 0.61
CA SER A 152 -21.43 8.17 1.50
C SER A 152 -21.15 9.65 1.23
N GLU A 153 -19.88 10.02 1.06
CA GLU A 153 -19.49 11.41 0.81
C GLU A 153 -19.93 11.90 -0.57
N ILE A 154 -19.83 11.07 -1.60
CA ILE A 154 -20.36 11.41 -2.94
C ILE A 154 -21.87 11.63 -2.90
N GLN A 155 -22.60 10.79 -2.15
CA GLN A 155 -24.04 10.97 -1.96
C GLN A 155 -24.38 12.24 -1.20
N GLN A 156 -23.59 12.59 -0.19
CA GLN A 156 -23.76 13.81 0.57
C GLN A 156 -23.53 15.05 -0.32
N ILE A 157 -22.45 15.05 -1.12
CA ILE A 157 -22.18 16.11 -2.10
C ILE A 157 -23.35 16.21 -3.11
N GLY A 158 -23.82 15.08 -3.63
CA GLY A 158 -24.99 15.05 -4.54
C GLY A 158 -26.27 15.64 -3.94
N ARG A 159 -26.50 15.45 -2.62
CA ARG A 159 -27.63 16.04 -1.91
C ARG A 159 -27.47 17.53 -1.61
N MET A 160 -26.23 17.98 -1.34
CA MET A 160 -25.93 19.37 -0.98
C MET A 160 -25.78 20.26 -2.22
N THR A 161 -25.51 19.70 -3.39
CA THR A 161 -25.34 20.49 -4.62
C THR A 161 -26.66 20.89 -5.22
N LYS A 162 -26.74 22.18 -5.60
CA LYS A 162 -27.86 22.68 -6.42
C LYS A 162 -27.65 22.42 -7.92
N ASN A 163 -26.54 21.77 -8.30
CA ASN A 163 -26.23 21.48 -9.69
C ASN A 163 -26.91 20.13 -10.10
N PRO A 164 -27.90 20.15 -11.00
CA PRO A 164 -28.66 18.96 -11.39
C PRO A 164 -27.79 17.90 -12.08
N LYS A 165 -26.71 18.28 -12.78
CA LYS A 165 -25.79 17.33 -13.40
C LYS A 165 -25.01 16.53 -12.36
N LEU A 166 -24.55 17.17 -11.28
CA LEU A 166 -23.84 16.47 -10.20
C LEU A 166 -24.77 15.57 -9.40
N ALA A 167 -26.02 15.97 -9.19
CA ALA A 167 -27.03 15.15 -8.53
C ALA A 167 -27.37 13.89 -9.37
N SER A 168 -27.50 14.03 -10.69
CA SER A 168 -27.73 12.91 -11.62
C SER A 168 -26.54 11.93 -11.60
N LEU A 169 -25.32 12.43 -11.75
CA LEU A 169 -24.10 11.62 -11.69
C LEU A 169 -23.95 10.85 -10.38
N ALA A 170 -24.22 11.50 -9.25
CA ALA A 170 -24.18 10.85 -7.93
C ALA A 170 -25.21 9.71 -7.83
N ASN A 171 -26.39 9.87 -8.43
CA ASN A 171 -27.42 8.83 -8.43
C ASN A 171 -27.07 7.67 -9.38
N GLU A 172 -26.54 7.95 -10.57
CA GLU A 172 -26.06 6.93 -11.52
C GLU A 172 -24.95 6.07 -10.90
N LEU A 173 -24.04 6.70 -10.19
CA LEU A 173 -22.95 6.03 -9.48
C LEU A 173 -23.47 5.12 -8.37
N ARG A 174 -24.49 5.55 -7.63
CA ARG A 174 -25.19 4.73 -6.64
C ARG A 174 -25.81 3.49 -7.26
N VAL A 175 -26.57 3.65 -8.35
CA VAL A 175 -27.25 2.54 -9.03
C VAL A 175 -26.24 1.53 -9.59
N ALA A 176 -25.19 1.99 -10.23
CA ALA A 176 -24.13 1.12 -10.77
C ALA A 176 -23.46 0.29 -9.67
N ARG A 177 -23.21 0.88 -8.49
CA ARG A 177 -22.63 0.16 -7.34
C ARG A 177 -23.56 -0.83 -6.68
N GLU A 178 -24.84 -0.51 -6.54
CA GLU A 178 -25.84 -1.46 -6.06
C GLU A 178 -25.97 -2.67 -7.02
N SER A 179 -25.82 -2.44 -8.30
CA SER A 179 -25.79 -3.52 -9.31
C SER A 179 -24.53 -4.39 -9.18
N LEU A 180 -23.36 -3.79 -8.96
CA LEU A 180 -22.11 -4.50 -8.72
C LEU A 180 -22.13 -5.31 -7.41
N ALA A 181 -22.74 -4.77 -6.36
CA ALA A 181 -22.85 -5.46 -5.07
C ALA A 181 -23.77 -6.70 -5.11
N LYS A 182 -24.65 -6.79 -6.10
CA LYS A 182 -25.52 -7.97 -6.32
C LYS A 182 -24.84 -9.07 -7.13
N LEU A 183 -23.69 -8.77 -7.75
CA LEU A 183 -22.92 -9.72 -8.57
C LEU A 183 -21.73 -10.36 -7.78
N THR A 184 -21.53 -9.98 -6.53
CA THR A 184 -20.52 -10.51 -5.60
C THR A 184 -21.18 -11.20 -4.41
#